data_8199c1ebffd3e361925dc45e52c9893b
#
_entry.id   8199c1ebffd3e361925dc45e52c9893b
#
_cell.length_a   1.000
_cell.length_b   1.000
_cell.length_c   1.000
_cell.angle_alpha   90.00
_cell.angle_beta   90.00
_cell.angle_gamma   90.00
#
_symmetry.space_group_name_H-M   'P 1'
#
loop_
_entity.id
_entity.type
_entity.pdbx_description
1 polymer ?
#
loop_
_entity_poly.entity_id
_entity_poly.type
_entity_poly.pdbx_seq_one_letter_code
_entity_poly.pdbx_strand_id
1 'polypeptide(L)'
;MNGYFDIALNLASDRFLGDRKKVITNAISHDVNYFNIVCSSIDELDFIKDLNNRFRENSCFTLGVHPHNANELNDKTLQSLKDSINMHHPSSVGETGLDFYRNLSSLENQLNAFEQQIKISIEKNLPLFLHQRQAHDDFIKVIDKYISDIPKAVVHCFTGTQSQLDDYLERNLYIGLTGWICDERRNKDLRKCIKDIPIDKLMIETDAPYLIPRNLEMKPKNNRNEPKFLPHIANEIAALMNVGPEEFNKHVFKNSMSFFGINTKD
;
A
#
# COMPACT_ATOMS: atom_id res chain seq x y z
N MET A 1 -9.75 -3.09 19.71
CA MET A 1 -8.51 -3.75 19.21
C MET A 1 -7.39 -2.74 19.26
N ASN A 2 -6.28 -3.10 19.88
CA ASN A 2 -5.07 -2.28 19.89
C ASN A 2 -4.04 -2.97 18.99
N GLY A 3 -3.27 -2.22 18.23
CA GLY A 3 -2.22 -2.76 17.37
C GLY A 3 -2.05 -1.94 16.11
N TYR A 4 -1.11 -2.33 15.26
CA TYR A 4 -0.82 -1.67 13.99
C TYR A 4 -1.30 -2.52 12.82
N PHE A 5 -1.68 -1.86 11.74
CA PHE A 5 -2.00 -2.47 10.45
C PHE A 5 -0.97 -2.03 9.40
N ASP A 6 -0.18 -2.96 8.90
CA ASP A 6 0.73 -2.73 7.79
C ASP A 6 -0.02 -2.87 6.46
N ILE A 7 -0.30 -1.76 5.78
CA ILE A 7 -1.11 -1.80 4.56
C ILE A 7 -0.35 -2.22 3.30
N ALA A 8 0.99 -2.37 3.37
CA ALA A 8 1.80 -2.85 2.25
C ALA A 8 2.91 -3.79 2.74
N LEU A 9 2.65 -5.09 2.64
CA LEU A 9 3.62 -6.13 2.93
C LEU A 9 3.84 -7.02 1.70
N ASN A 10 5.04 -6.97 1.11
CA ASN A 10 5.46 -7.80 -0.01
C ASN A 10 5.95 -9.19 0.48
N LEU A 11 5.07 -9.92 1.17
CA LEU A 11 5.42 -11.19 1.84
C LEU A 11 5.82 -12.29 0.84
N ALA A 12 5.42 -12.18 -0.44
CA ALA A 12 5.83 -13.08 -1.51
C ALA A 12 7.31 -12.94 -1.88
N SER A 13 7.93 -11.79 -1.60
CA SER A 13 9.32 -11.51 -1.95
C SER A 13 10.28 -12.63 -1.53
N ASP A 14 11.23 -12.97 -2.41
CA ASP A 14 12.31 -13.93 -2.14
C ASP A 14 13.18 -13.52 -0.96
N ARG A 15 13.22 -12.24 -0.62
CA ARG A 15 13.94 -11.75 0.58
C ARG A 15 13.36 -12.30 1.89
N PHE A 16 12.16 -12.86 1.87
CA PHE A 16 11.53 -13.56 3.00
C PHE A 16 11.56 -15.09 2.85
N LEU A 17 12.24 -15.60 1.83
CA LEU A 17 12.33 -17.04 1.62
C LEU A 17 12.95 -17.73 2.85
N GLY A 18 12.24 -18.74 3.37
CA GLY A 18 12.69 -19.53 4.51
C GLY A 18 12.29 -19.02 5.90
N ASP A 19 11.85 -17.76 6.05
CA ASP A 19 11.51 -17.21 7.38
C ASP A 19 10.20 -16.42 7.47
N ARG A 20 9.31 -16.48 6.45
CA ARG A 20 8.02 -15.76 6.40
C ARG A 20 7.20 -15.89 7.68
N LYS A 21 7.06 -17.12 8.20
CA LYS A 21 6.33 -17.36 9.46
C LYS A 21 6.96 -16.62 10.64
N LYS A 22 8.29 -16.62 10.72
CA LYS A 22 9.04 -15.91 11.78
C LYS A 22 8.85 -14.41 11.65
N VAL A 23 8.86 -13.87 10.43
CA VAL A 23 8.62 -12.44 10.16
C VAL A 23 7.25 -12.01 10.69
N ILE A 24 6.20 -12.76 10.39
CA ILE A 24 4.83 -12.47 10.88
C ILE A 24 4.76 -12.65 12.42
N THR A 25 5.31 -13.74 12.97
CA THR A 25 5.31 -13.94 14.43
C THR A 25 6.03 -12.81 15.16
N ASN A 26 7.18 -12.36 14.62
CA ASN A 26 7.90 -11.21 15.16
C ASN A 26 7.08 -9.92 15.06
N ALA A 27 6.37 -9.70 13.97
CA ALA A 27 5.53 -8.53 13.79
C ALA A 27 4.40 -8.48 14.83
N ILE A 28 3.70 -9.60 15.04
CA ILE A 28 2.63 -9.73 16.04
C ILE A 28 3.17 -9.47 17.45
N SER A 29 4.39 -9.95 17.78
CA SER A 29 5.03 -9.67 19.08
C SER A 29 5.45 -8.21 19.27
N HIS A 30 5.35 -7.39 18.22
CA HIS A 30 5.56 -5.94 18.25
C HIS A 30 4.25 -5.18 17.94
N ASP A 31 3.10 -5.77 18.28
CA ASP A 31 1.76 -5.20 18.13
C ASP A 31 1.34 -4.90 16.67
N VAL A 32 2.05 -5.41 15.67
CA VAL A 32 1.59 -5.35 14.28
C VAL A 32 0.67 -6.53 14.03
N ASN A 33 -0.63 -6.29 14.19
CA ASN A 33 -1.63 -7.34 14.30
C ASN A 33 -2.39 -7.60 13.00
N TYR A 34 -2.22 -6.74 11.99
CA TYR A 34 -2.88 -6.89 10.70
C TYR A 34 -1.97 -6.52 9.54
N PHE A 35 -2.14 -7.20 8.41
CA PHE A 35 -1.32 -7.05 7.21
C PHE A 35 -2.17 -7.08 5.95
N ASN A 36 -1.92 -6.16 5.02
CA ASN A 36 -2.34 -6.32 3.65
C ASN A 36 -1.18 -6.90 2.84
N ILE A 37 -1.35 -8.12 2.32
CA ILE A 37 -0.34 -8.79 1.48
C ILE A 37 -0.51 -8.28 0.05
N VAL A 38 0.51 -7.60 -0.47
CA VAL A 38 0.48 -7.05 -1.82
C VAL A 38 0.68 -8.16 -2.85
N CYS A 39 -0.21 -8.23 -3.84
CA CYS A 39 -0.10 -9.09 -5.00
C CYS A 39 0.08 -8.21 -6.25
N SER A 40 1.24 -8.27 -6.87
CA SER A 40 1.64 -7.37 -7.96
C SER A 40 1.49 -7.98 -9.35
N SER A 41 1.13 -9.26 -9.45
CA SER A 41 0.86 -9.96 -10.70
C SER A 41 -0.09 -11.14 -10.49
N ILE A 42 -0.75 -11.58 -11.57
CA ILE A 42 -1.66 -12.75 -11.53
C ILE A 42 -0.88 -14.02 -11.21
N ASP A 43 0.37 -14.12 -11.66
CA ASP A 43 1.22 -15.30 -11.44
C ASP A 43 1.55 -15.54 -9.96
N GLU A 44 1.54 -14.48 -9.14
CA GLU A 44 1.75 -14.59 -7.70
C GLU A 44 0.51 -15.02 -6.92
N LEU A 45 -0.68 -15.00 -7.54
CA LEU A 45 -1.96 -15.11 -6.84
C LEU A 45 -2.09 -16.37 -6.00
N ASP A 46 -1.75 -17.55 -6.54
CA ASP A 46 -1.91 -18.81 -5.80
C ASP A 46 -1.01 -18.85 -4.57
N PHE A 47 0.18 -18.27 -4.67
CA PHE A 47 1.10 -18.16 -3.56
C PHE A 47 0.62 -17.14 -2.52
N ILE A 48 0.11 -15.99 -2.95
CA ILE A 48 -0.47 -14.96 -2.07
C ILE A 48 -1.69 -15.51 -1.32
N LYS A 49 -2.55 -16.27 -1.99
CA LYS A 49 -3.70 -16.96 -1.36
C LYS A 49 -3.27 -17.94 -0.28
N ASP A 50 -2.24 -18.77 -0.56
CA ASP A 50 -1.69 -19.68 0.43
C ASP A 50 -1.15 -18.92 1.66
N LEU A 51 -0.43 -17.83 1.44
CA LEU A 51 0.04 -16.95 2.52
C LEU A 51 -1.14 -16.34 3.30
N ASN A 52 -2.13 -15.77 2.61
CA ASN A 52 -3.30 -15.19 3.26
C ASN A 52 -4.09 -16.23 4.05
N ASN A 53 -4.25 -17.44 3.53
CA ASN A 53 -4.93 -18.53 4.25
C ASN A 53 -4.18 -18.95 5.51
N ARG A 54 -2.83 -18.95 5.50
CA ARG A 54 -2.00 -19.26 6.67
C ARG A 54 -2.11 -18.21 7.77
N PHE A 55 -2.40 -16.96 7.41
CA PHE A 55 -2.49 -15.83 8.32
C PHE A 55 -3.88 -15.19 8.31
N ARG A 56 -4.91 -15.96 7.98
CA ARG A 56 -6.28 -15.52 7.70
C ARG A 56 -6.88 -14.57 8.74
N GLU A 57 -6.56 -14.76 10.02
CA GLU A 57 -7.09 -13.92 11.09
C GLU A 57 -6.43 -12.55 11.15
N ASN A 58 -5.26 -12.41 10.52
CA ASN A 58 -4.41 -11.24 10.62
C ASN A 58 -4.09 -10.61 9.25
N SER A 59 -4.66 -11.11 8.16
CA SER A 59 -4.32 -10.61 6.84
C SER A 59 -5.49 -10.51 5.88
N CYS A 60 -5.36 -9.57 4.96
CA CYS A 60 -6.07 -9.49 3.71
C CYS A 60 -5.05 -9.41 2.56
N PHE A 61 -5.50 -9.30 1.32
CA PHE A 61 -4.60 -9.16 0.18
C PHE A 61 -5.20 -8.27 -0.90
N THR A 62 -4.33 -7.65 -1.67
CA THR A 62 -4.67 -6.96 -2.92
C THR A 62 -4.54 -7.90 -4.10
N LEU A 63 -5.18 -7.59 -5.23
CA LEU A 63 -4.95 -8.27 -6.49
C LEU A 63 -4.98 -7.26 -7.65
N GLY A 64 -3.88 -7.18 -8.37
CA GLY A 64 -3.72 -6.28 -9.50
C GLY A 64 -2.50 -6.61 -10.35
N VAL A 65 -2.23 -5.71 -11.30
CA VAL A 65 -1.05 -5.74 -12.16
C VAL A 65 -0.28 -4.44 -11.94
N HIS A 66 0.87 -4.59 -11.31
CA HIS A 66 1.78 -3.48 -11.03
C HIS A 66 2.27 -2.82 -12.33
N PRO A 67 2.53 -1.51 -12.37
CA PRO A 67 3.03 -0.83 -13.57
C PRO A 67 4.30 -1.47 -14.17
N HIS A 68 5.12 -2.14 -13.38
CA HIS A 68 6.27 -2.90 -13.90
C HIS A 68 5.88 -4.05 -14.82
N ASN A 69 4.71 -4.66 -14.59
CA ASN A 69 4.19 -5.82 -15.32
C ASN A 69 3.08 -5.44 -16.33
N ALA A 70 2.87 -4.15 -16.57
CA ALA A 70 1.77 -3.67 -17.42
C ALA A 70 1.84 -4.17 -18.87
N ASN A 71 3.04 -4.50 -19.38
CA ASN A 71 3.20 -5.11 -20.71
C ASN A 71 2.52 -6.48 -20.83
N GLU A 72 2.24 -7.15 -19.72
CA GLU A 72 1.61 -8.48 -19.70
C GLU A 72 0.08 -8.39 -19.75
N LEU A 73 -0.50 -7.20 -19.53
CA LEU A 73 -1.94 -7.02 -19.50
C LEU A 73 -2.52 -6.88 -20.91
N ASN A 74 -2.99 -7.98 -21.46
CA ASN A 74 -3.77 -8.08 -22.69
C ASN A 74 -5.19 -8.55 -22.39
N ASP A 75 -6.06 -8.69 -23.40
CA ASP A 75 -7.46 -9.09 -23.21
C ASP A 75 -7.63 -10.40 -22.42
N LYS A 76 -6.76 -11.37 -22.67
CA LYS A 76 -6.81 -12.66 -21.98
C LYS A 76 -6.42 -12.54 -20.51
N THR A 77 -5.32 -11.84 -20.21
CA THR A 77 -4.85 -11.64 -18.83
C THR A 77 -5.76 -10.69 -18.07
N LEU A 78 -6.37 -9.70 -18.74
CA LEU A 78 -7.39 -8.84 -18.15
C LEU A 78 -8.64 -9.65 -17.74
N GLN A 79 -9.10 -10.57 -18.61
CA GLN A 79 -10.22 -11.45 -18.26
C GLN A 79 -9.84 -12.36 -17.08
N SER A 80 -8.64 -12.95 -17.10
CA SER A 80 -8.12 -13.76 -15.99
C SER A 80 -8.06 -12.97 -14.67
N LEU A 81 -7.67 -11.69 -14.70
CA LEU A 81 -7.68 -10.80 -13.52
C LEU A 81 -9.11 -10.63 -12.99
N LYS A 82 -10.08 -10.33 -13.86
CA LYS A 82 -11.50 -10.19 -13.49
C LYS A 82 -12.06 -11.46 -12.85
N ASP A 83 -11.79 -12.61 -13.47
CA ASP A 83 -12.24 -13.91 -12.97
C ASP A 83 -11.61 -14.23 -11.61
N SER A 84 -10.33 -13.92 -11.44
CA SER A 84 -9.61 -14.11 -10.18
C SER A 84 -10.15 -13.22 -9.07
N ILE A 85 -10.47 -11.95 -9.36
CA ILE A 85 -11.09 -11.03 -8.40
C ILE A 85 -12.47 -11.56 -7.98
N ASN A 86 -13.28 -12.02 -8.93
CA ASN A 86 -14.60 -12.61 -8.63
C ASN A 86 -14.50 -13.87 -7.77
N MET A 87 -13.51 -14.71 -8.03
CA MET A 87 -13.36 -16.01 -7.36
C MET A 87 -12.75 -15.86 -5.94
N HIS A 88 -11.83 -14.92 -5.76
CA HIS A 88 -10.98 -14.89 -4.57
C HIS A 88 -11.23 -13.70 -3.64
N HIS A 89 -12.08 -12.75 -4.08
CA HIS A 89 -12.53 -11.62 -3.27
C HIS A 89 -11.39 -10.88 -2.53
N PRO A 90 -10.41 -10.31 -3.27
CA PRO A 90 -9.38 -9.48 -2.64
C PRO A 90 -10.01 -8.27 -1.95
N SER A 91 -9.31 -7.68 -0.98
CA SER A 91 -9.78 -6.49 -0.26
C SER A 91 -9.63 -5.20 -1.06
N SER A 92 -8.84 -5.21 -2.13
CA SER A 92 -8.67 -4.08 -3.05
C SER A 92 -8.12 -4.52 -4.40
N VAL A 93 -8.34 -3.69 -5.43
CA VAL A 93 -7.68 -3.82 -6.73
C VAL A 93 -6.36 -3.07 -6.67
N GLY A 94 -5.28 -3.77 -6.98
CA GLY A 94 -3.91 -3.24 -6.95
C GLY A 94 -2.92 -4.32 -6.49
N GLU A 95 -1.65 -4.01 -6.49
CA GLU A 95 -1.03 -2.71 -6.73
C GLU A 95 -1.12 -2.32 -8.20
N THR A 96 -1.64 -1.13 -8.51
CA THR A 96 -1.77 -0.61 -9.87
C THR A 96 -1.44 0.89 -9.91
N GLY A 97 -1.16 1.43 -11.09
CA GLY A 97 -0.82 2.84 -11.24
C GLY A 97 0.28 3.07 -12.27
N LEU A 98 1.18 4.05 -12.00
CA LEU A 98 2.22 4.48 -12.94
C LEU A 98 3.60 4.58 -12.27
N ASP A 99 4.65 4.05 -12.92
CA ASP A 99 6.06 4.19 -12.52
C ASP A 99 6.93 4.59 -13.73
N PHE A 100 7.13 5.89 -13.90
CA PHE A 100 8.00 6.41 -14.95
C PHE A 100 9.47 6.48 -14.54
N TYR A 101 9.77 6.23 -13.27
CA TYR A 101 11.15 6.15 -12.79
C TYR A 101 11.83 4.83 -13.19
N ARG A 102 11.17 3.69 -12.94
CA ARG A 102 11.70 2.37 -13.31
C ARG A 102 11.45 2.07 -14.76
N ASN A 103 10.30 2.50 -15.29
CA ASN A 103 9.90 2.40 -16.69
C ASN A 103 10.12 1.00 -17.30
N LEU A 104 9.71 -0.06 -16.56
CA LEU A 104 9.90 -1.45 -16.97
C LEU A 104 8.85 -1.93 -17.98
N SER A 105 7.71 -1.24 -18.05
CA SER A 105 6.70 -1.40 -19.10
C SER A 105 6.54 -0.10 -19.88
N SER A 106 6.08 -0.17 -21.11
CA SER A 106 5.86 1.03 -21.93
C SER A 106 4.82 1.96 -21.29
N LEU A 107 4.96 3.27 -21.50
CA LEU A 107 4.03 4.27 -21.02
C LEU A 107 2.59 3.95 -21.41
N GLU A 108 2.37 3.59 -22.67
CA GLU A 108 1.05 3.24 -23.21
C GLU A 108 0.43 2.05 -22.45
N ASN A 109 1.21 0.99 -22.22
CA ASN A 109 0.73 -0.17 -21.50
C ASN A 109 0.48 0.12 -20.01
N GLN A 110 1.31 0.95 -19.36
CA GLN A 110 1.06 1.40 -17.98
C GLN A 110 -0.25 2.17 -17.89
N LEU A 111 -0.49 3.15 -18.78
CA LEU A 111 -1.71 3.95 -18.81
C LEU A 111 -2.96 3.06 -19.07
N ASN A 112 -2.87 2.15 -20.04
CA ASN A 112 -3.96 1.22 -20.33
C ASN A 112 -4.23 0.30 -19.14
N ALA A 113 -3.21 -0.33 -18.57
CA ALA A 113 -3.36 -1.23 -17.43
C ALA A 113 -3.95 -0.53 -16.21
N PHE A 114 -3.55 0.70 -15.94
CA PHE A 114 -4.08 1.50 -14.86
C PHE A 114 -5.57 1.79 -15.08
N GLU A 115 -5.94 2.28 -16.27
CA GLU A 115 -7.33 2.59 -16.62
C GLU A 115 -8.24 1.36 -16.57
N GLN A 116 -7.79 0.20 -17.06
CA GLN A 116 -8.57 -1.04 -16.98
C GLN A 116 -8.81 -1.48 -15.53
N GLN A 117 -7.82 -1.34 -14.65
CA GLN A 117 -7.96 -1.72 -13.25
C GLN A 117 -8.83 -0.75 -12.46
N ILE A 118 -8.84 0.54 -12.79
CA ILE A 118 -9.83 1.48 -12.26
C ILE A 118 -11.26 1.02 -12.63
N LYS A 119 -11.51 0.67 -13.88
CA LYS A 119 -12.82 0.16 -14.33
C LYS A 119 -13.24 -1.11 -13.56
N ILE A 120 -12.29 -2.01 -13.29
CA ILE A 120 -12.57 -3.20 -12.45
C ILE A 120 -12.92 -2.80 -11.02
N SER A 121 -12.18 -1.87 -10.42
CA SER A 121 -12.47 -1.36 -9.07
C SER A 121 -13.89 -0.81 -8.96
N ILE A 122 -14.31 -0.01 -9.94
CA ILE A 122 -15.66 0.56 -10.02
C ILE A 122 -16.70 -0.57 -10.17
N GLU A 123 -16.51 -1.45 -11.15
CA GLU A 123 -17.43 -2.59 -11.41
C GLU A 123 -17.63 -3.48 -10.19
N LYS A 124 -16.56 -3.73 -9.42
CA LYS A 124 -16.58 -4.63 -8.27
C LYS A 124 -16.83 -3.90 -6.93
N ASN A 125 -16.93 -2.58 -6.95
CA ASN A 125 -17.02 -1.74 -5.75
C ASN A 125 -15.90 -2.03 -4.74
N LEU A 126 -14.66 -2.21 -5.24
CA LEU A 126 -13.47 -2.47 -4.44
C LEU A 126 -12.58 -1.23 -4.38
N PRO A 127 -11.91 -0.96 -3.24
CA PRO A 127 -10.92 0.10 -3.16
C PRO A 127 -9.78 -0.09 -4.15
N LEU A 128 -9.10 1.02 -4.53
CA LEU A 128 -7.86 1.00 -5.31
C LEU A 128 -6.64 1.13 -4.40
N PHE A 129 -5.65 0.26 -4.58
CA PHE A 129 -4.33 0.36 -3.97
C PHE A 129 -3.33 0.85 -5.01
N LEU A 130 -2.90 2.12 -4.90
CA LEU A 130 -2.31 2.89 -6.00
C LEU A 130 -0.83 3.15 -5.82
N HIS A 131 -0.06 2.85 -6.87
CA HIS A 131 1.35 3.18 -7.03
C HIS A 131 1.53 4.41 -7.93
N GLN A 132 2.31 5.39 -7.47
CA GLN A 132 2.71 6.53 -8.29
C GLN A 132 4.19 6.85 -8.06
N ARG A 133 4.98 6.88 -9.13
CA ARG A 133 6.38 7.26 -9.07
C ARG A 133 6.82 8.03 -10.30
N GLN A 134 7.15 9.33 -10.12
CA GLN A 134 7.53 10.27 -11.19
C GLN A 134 6.53 10.35 -12.37
N ALA A 135 5.25 10.14 -12.09
CA ALA A 135 4.18 10.08 -13.09
C ALA A 135 2.95 10.90 -12.68
N HIS A 136 3.12 11.89 -11.79
CA HIS A 136 2.03 12.56 -11.09
C HIS A 136 0.98 13.15 -12.05
N ASP A 137 1.39 13.94 -13.03
CA ASP A 137 0.46 14.65 -13.93
C ASP A 137 -0.41 13.68 -14.74
N ASP A 138 0.17 12.62 -15.27
CA ASP A 138 -0.56 11.62 -16.03
C ASP A 138 -1.40 10.72 -15.11
N PHE A 139 -0.90 10.44 -13.90
CA PHE A 139 -1.67 9.73 -12.88
C PHE A 139 -2.96 10.49 -12.51
N ILE A 140 -2.86 11.78 -12.23
CA ILE A 140 -4.02 12.65 -11.92
C ILE A 140 -4.98 12.72 -13.10
N LYS A 141 -4.49 12.90 -14.33
CA LYS A 141 -5.36 12.90 -15.54
C LYS A 141 -6.16 11.60 -15.68
N VAL A 142 -5.57 10.45 -15.35
CA VAL A 142 -6.30 9.18 -15.41
C VAL A 142 -7.32 9.08 -14.29
N ILE A 143 -6.95 9.43 -13.05
CA ILE A 143 -7.87 9.43 -11.90
C ILE A 143 -9.06 10.35 -12.15
N ASP A 144 -8.85 11.55 -12.66
CA ASP A 144 -9.90 12.56 -12.89
C ASP A 144 -11.00 12.09 -13.85
N LYS A 145 -10.68 11.19 -14.78
CA LYS A 145 -11.70 10.60 -15.67
C LYS A 145 -12.76 9.76 -14.93
N TYR A 146 -12.42 9.25 -13.74
CA TYR A 146 -13.21 8.25 -13.03
C TYR A 146 -13.48 8.61 -11.57
N ILE A 147 -13.01 9.76 -11.10
CA ILE A 147 -12.99 10.09 -9.67
C ILE A 147 -14.37 10.04 -9.00
N SER A 148 -15.43 10.37 -9.74
CA SER A 148 -16.81 10.31 -9.23
C SER A 148 -17.31 8.91 -8.93
N ASP A 149 -16.72 7.90 -9.57
CA ASP A 149 -17.18 6.52 -9.54
C ASP A 149 -16.25 5.62 -8.72
N ILE A 150 -15.00 6.05 -8.45
CA ILE A 150 -14.03 5.31 -7.63
C ILE A 150 -14.54 5.21 -6.19
N PRO A 151 -14.74 3.98 -5.63
CA PRO A 151 -15.29 3.82 -4.28
C PRO A 151 -14.40 4.43 -3.20
N LYS A 152 -13.13 4.06 -3.21
CA LYS A 152 -12.05 4.57 -2.34
C LYS A 152 -10.72 4.30 -3.04
N ALA A 153 -9.71 5.13 -2.76
CA ALA A 153 -8.36 4.86 -3.24
C ALA A 153 -7.31 5.34 -2.24
N VAL A 154 -6.20 4.63 -2.13
CA VAL A 154 -5.02 5.01 -1.38
C VAL A 154 -3.83 5.14 -2.31
N VAL A 155 -3.15 6.27 -2.26
CA VAL A 155 -1.81 6.42 -2.84
C VAL A 155 -0.82 5.90 -1.81
N HIS A 156 -0.35 4.67 -2.01
CA HIS A 156 0.62 4.07 -1.10
C HIS A 156 2.02 4.66 -1.30
N CYS A 157 2.86 4.55 -0.31
CA CYS A 157 4.26 4.97 -0.33
C CYS A 157 4.44 6.43 -0.81
N PHE A 158 3.60 7.35 -0.32
CA PHE A 158 3.69 8.75 -0.71
C PHE A 158 5.02 9.37 -0.28
N THR A 159 5.72 9.97 -1.23
CA THR A 159 7.04 10.62 -1.04
C THR A 159 7.12 11.98 -1.73
N GLY A 160 5.96 12.52 -2.10
CA GLY A 160 5.82 13.68 -2.96
C GLY A 160 5.96 15.03 -2.25
N THR A 161 5.56 16.08 -2.98
CA THR A 161 5.57 17.48 -2.57
C THR A 161 4.22 17.90 -2.00
N GLN A 162 4.15 19.11 -1.43
CA GLN A 162 2.89 19.73 -0.98
C GLN A 162 1.85 19.75 -2.09
N SER A 163 2.20 20.24 -3.29
CA SER A 163 1.26 20.32 -4.41
C SER A 163 0.67 18.97 -4.80
N GLN A 164 1.51 17.92 -4.78
CA GLN A 164 1.04 16.56 -5.06
C GLN A 164 0.12 16.02 -3.97
N LEU A 165 0.41 16.37 -2.70
CA LEU A 165 -0.48 16.04 -1.59
C LEU A 165 -1.83 16.73 -1.74
N ASP A 166 -1.84 18.03 -2.04
CA ASP A 166 -3.06 18.82 -2.23
C ASP A 166 -3.93 18.21 -3.34
N ASP A 167 -3.32 17.85 -4.48
CA ASP A 167 -4.01 17.17 -5.58
C ASP A 167 -4.68 15.86 -5.15
N TYR A 168 -4.05 15.07 -4.30
CA TYR A 168 -4.62 13.82 -3.79
C TYR A 168 -5.75 14.06 -2.77
N LEU A 169 -5.58 15.02 -1.87
CA LEU A 169 -6.58 15.35 -0.85
C LEU A 169 -7.83 15.99 -1.45
N GLU A 170 -7.69 16.85 -2.47
CA GLU A 170 -8.82 17.41 -3.23
C GLU A 170 -9.68 16.31 -3.88
N ARG A 171 -9.06 15.19 -4.24
CA ARG A 171 -9.72 14.00 -4.80
C ARG A 171 -10.16 12.99 -3.75
N ASN A 172 -10.10 13.38 -2.47
CA ASN A 172 -10.51 12.55 -1.35
C ASN A 172 -9.72 11.22 -1.22
N LEU A 173 -8.50 11.14 -1.77
CA LEU A 173 -7.66 9.95 -1.70
C LEU A 173 -7.06 9.79 -0.30
N TYR A 174 -6.81 8.55 0.09
CA TYR A 174 -6.02 8.21 1.27
C TYR A 174 -4.53 8.24 0.94
N ILE A 175 -3.71 8.49 1.97
CA ILE A 175 -2.25 8.60 1.85
C ILE A 175 -1.59 7.51 2.70
N GLY A 176 -0.78 6.67 2.08
CA GLY A 176 0.05 5.67 2.76
C GLY A 176 1.46 6.18 2.99
N LEU A 177 1.97 6.11 4.22
CA LEU A 177 3.32 6.54 4.58
C LEU A 177 4.19 5.39 5.05
N THR A 178 5.42 5.36 4.52
CA THR A 178 6.42 4.31 4.77
C THR A 178 7.58 4.80 5.66
N GLY A 179 8.55 3.91 5.89
CA GLY A 179 9.85 4.25 6.47
C GLY A 179 10.69 5.27 5.69
N TRP A 180 10.22 5.76 4.52
CA TRP A 180 10.82 6.88 3.82
C TRP A 180 10.90 8.14 4.69
N ILE A 181 9.91 8.36 5.55
CA ILE A 181 9.89 9.49 6.49
C ILE A 181 11.10 9.47 7.44
N CYS A 182 11.68 8.30 7.69
CA CYS A 182 12.84 8.09 8.54
C CYS A 182 14.19 8.24 7.79
N ASP A 183 14.20 8.64 6.49
CA ASP A 183 15.43 8.89 5.72
C ASP A 183 15.65 10.39 5.49
N GLU A 184 16.36 11.05 6.41
CA GLU A 184 16.60 12.50 6.40
C GLU A 184 17.25 13.03 5.12
N ARG A 185 17.88 12.17 4.33
CA ARG A 185 18.52 12.56 3.05
C ARG A 185 17.50 12.85 1.96
N ARG A 186 16.29 12.24 2.04
CA ARG A 186 15.31 12.21 0.96
C ARG A 186 13.90 12.65 1.37
N ASN A 187 13.63 12.79 2.66
CA ASN A 187 12.28 13.06 3.18
C ASN A 187 11.92 14.55 3.31
N LYS A 188 12.76 15.45 2.80
CA LYS A 188 12.61 16.92 3.06
C LYS A 188 11.24 17.45 2.64
N ASP A 189 10.75 17.06 1.46
CA ASP A 189 9.47 17.54 0.96
C ASP A 189 8.30 16.91 1.71
N LEU A 190 8.34 15.61 1.96
CA LEU A 190 7.35 14.91 2.77
C LEU A 190 7.26 15.50 4.20
N ARG A 191 8.40 15.82 4.84
CA ARG A 191 8.40 16.43 6.18
C ARG A 191 7.76 17.83 6.22
N LYS A 192 7.76 18.56 5.12
CA LYS A 192 7.11 19.87 5.05
C LYS A 192 5.59 19.75 5.06
N CYS A 193 5.05 18.76 4.35
CA CYS A 193 3.62 18.59 4.12
C CYS A 193 2.93 17.57 5.03
N ILE A 194 3.69 16.81 5.84
CA ILE A 194 3.10 15.72 6.65
C ILE A 194 2.01 16.21 7.62
N LYS A 195 2.10 17.43 8.12
CA LYS A 195 1.11 18.01 9.04
C LYS A 195 -0.21 18.36 8.36
N ASP A 196 -0.20 18.51 7.05
CA ASP A 196 -1.36 18.86 6.27
C ASP A 196 -2.16 17.63 5.83
N ILE A 197 -1.66 16.41 6.13
CA ILE A 197 -2.40 15.17 5.89
C ILE A 197 -3.47 15.02 6.98
N PRO A 198 -4.77 15.05 6.65
CA PRO A 198 -5.83 14.78 7.62
C PRO A 198 -5.66 13.39 8.22
N ILE A 199 -5.76 13.27 9.55
CA ILE A 199 -5.51 12.01 10.24
C ILE A 199 -6.47 10.89 9.81
N ASP A 200 -7.68 11.25 9.39
CA ASP A 200 -8.70 10.32 8.87
C ASP A 200 -8.45 9.88 7.42
N LYS A 201 -7.45 10.46 6.76
CA LYS A 201 -6.97 10.08 5.42
C LYS A 201 -5.62 9.36 5.43
N LEU A 202 -5.02 9.23 6.60
CA LEU A 202 -3.69 8.67 6.73
C LEU A 202 -3.72 7.17 7.05
N MET A 203 -2.86 6.43 6.36
CA MET A 203 -2.53 5.02 6.66
C MET A 203 -1.02 4.85 6.70
N ILE A 204 -0.55 3.76 7.33
CA ILE A 204 0.87 3.49 7.51
C ILE A 204 1.24 2.11 7.00
N GLU A 205 2.48 1.98 6.56
CA GLU A 205 2.99 0.77 5.96
C GLU A 205 4.51 0.63 6.12
N THR A 206 5.00 -0.59 6.01
CA THR A 206 6.44 -0.81 5.92
C THR A 206 6.95 -0.85 4.50
N ASP A 207 6.16 -1.30 3.56
CA ASP A 207 6.58 -1.72 2.22
C ASP A 207 7.70 -2.77 2.28
N ALA A 208 7.69 -3.55 3.37
CA ALA A 208 8.72 -4.56 3.60
C ALA A 208 8.71 -5.63 2.48
N PRO A 209 9.89 -6.04 2.03
CA PRO A 209 11.25 -5.93 2.60
C PRO A 209 12.02 -4.65 2.22
N TYR A 210 11.39 -3.68 1.59
CA TYR A 210 11.98 -2.43 1.13
C TYR A 210 11.93 -1.33 2.20
N LEU A 211 12.48 -0.17 1.94
CA LEU A 211 12.32 1.08 2.68
C LEU A 211 12.58 0.98 4.21
N ILE A 212 13.60 0.21 4.62
CA ILE A 212 13.98 0.11 6.03
C ILE A 212 14.20 1.49 6.64
N PRO A 213 13.60 1.81 7.81
CA PRO A 213 13.85 3.06 8.52
C PRO A 213 15.34 3.26 8.79
N ARG A 214 15.86 4.44 8.45
CA ARG A 214 17.30 4.69 8.57
C ARG A 214 17.75 5.16 9.95
N ASN A 215 16.83 5.66 10.74
CA ASN A 215 17.04 6.15 12.11
C ASN A 215 16.79 5.08 13.19
N LEU A 216 16.71 3.79 12.81
CA LEU A 216 16.70 2.70 13.79
C LEU A 216 17.99 2.69 14.60
N GLU A 217 17.88 2.53 15.93
CA GLU A 217 19.04 2.40 16.82
C GLU A 217 19.91 1.18 16.43
N MET A 218 19.27 0.06 16.15
CA MET A 218 19.92 -1.16 15.66
C MET A 218 19.37 -1.56 14.30
N LYS A 219 20.20 -1.43 13.28
CA LYS A 219 19.86 -1.86 11.93
C LYS A 219 20.07 -3.36 11.76
N PRO A 220 19.13 -4.09 11.14
CA PRO A 220 19.34 -5.49 10.82
C PRO A 220 20.52 -5.66 9.86
N LYS A 221 21.37 -6.69 10.11
CA LYS A 221 22.60 -6.94 9.33
C LYS A 221 22.35 -7.14 7.82
N ASN A 222 21.17 -7.64 7.46
CA ASN A 222 20.78 -7.91 6.06
C ASN A 222 20.12 -6.71 5.36
N ASN A 223 20.01 -5.55 6.02
CA ASN A 223 19.30 -4.37 5.50
C ASN A 223 17.88 -4.67 4.98
N ARG A 224 17.21 -5.69 5.53
CA ARG A 224 15.85 -6.06 5.18
C ARG A 224 14.88 -5.37 6.12
N ASN A 225 13.90 -4.66 5.54
CA ASN A 225 12.77 -4.18 6.32
C ASN A 225 11.86 -5.34 6.71
N GLU A 226 11.17 -5.20 7.84
CA GLU A 226 10.19 -6.17 8.35
C GLU A 226 9.01 -5.43 8.98
N PRO A 227 7.80 -5.99 8.97
CA PRO A 227 6.61 -5.37 9.57
C PRO A 227 6.77 -4.96 11.04
N LYS A 228 7.61 -5.65 11.80
CA LYS A 228 7.91 -5.30 13.22
C LYS A 228 8.47 -3.89 13.41
N PHE A 229 8.91 -3.23 12.34
CA PHE A 229 9.39 -1.84 12.39
C PHE A 229 8.29 -0.81 12.17
N LEU A 230 7.05 -1.24 11.89
CA LEU A 230 5.92 -0.34 11.71
C LEU A 230 5.65 0.57 12.92
N PRO A 231 5.74 0.09 14.19
CA PRO A 231 5.59 0.96 15.35
C PRO A 231 6.61 2.12 15.39
N HIS A 232 7.84 1.86 14.96
CA HIS A 232 8.87 2.91 14.86
C HIS A 232 8.49 3.97 13.82
N ILE A 233 8.01 3.54 12.65
CA ILE A 233 7.51 4.44 11.58
C ILE A 233 6.33 5.27 12.11
N ALA A 234 5.37 4.61 12.76
CA ALA A 234 4.20 5.26 13.33
C ALA A 234 4.56 6.35 14.36
N ASN A 235 5.49 6.04 15.26
CA ASN A 235 5.95 6.99 16.28
C ASN A 235 6.64 8.22 15.66
N GLU A 236 7.46 8.02 14.63
CA GLU A 236 8.10 9.13 13.90
C GLU A 236 7.05 10.03 13.23
N ILE A 237 6.04 9.44 12.58
CA ILE A 237 4.96 10.18 11.93
C ILE A 237 4.12 10.93 12.98
N ALA A 238 3.71 10.27 14.06
CA ALA A 238 2.93 10.86 15.15
C ALA A 238 3.65 12.08 15.76
N ALA A 239 4.95 11.95 16.03
CA ALA A 239 5.77 13.04 16.54
C ALA A 239 5.83 14.22 15.56
N LEU A 240 6.00 13.99 14.27
CA LEU A 240 6.02 15.02 13.24
C LEU A 240 4.67 15.73 13.09
N MET A 241 3.56 14.98 13.24
CA MET A 241 2.20 15.54 13.22
C MET A 241 1.79 16.19 14.54
N ASN A 242 2.59 16.05 15.58
CA ASN A 242 2.28 16.54 16.93
C ASN A 242 0.99 15.90 17.52
N VAL A 243 0.81 14.60 17.28
CA VAL A 243 -0.31 13.78 17.77
C VAL A 243 0.24 12.75 18.76
N GLY A 244 -0.53 12.45 19.81
CA GLY A 244 -0.14 11.41 20.78
C GLY A 244 -0.06 10.01 20.10
N PRO A 245 0.96 9.19 20.41
CA PRO A 245 1.15 7.88 19.71
C PRO A 245 -0.06 6.96 19.76
N GLU A 246 -0.75 6.88 20.90
CA GLU A 246 -1.94 6.02 21.06
C GLU A 246 -3.12 6.53 20.21
N GLU A 247 -3.37 7.83 20.23
CA GLU A 247 -4.41 8.47 19.42
C GLU A 247 -4.11 8.29 17.93
N PHE A 248 -2.87 8.57 17.53
CA PHE A 248 -2.41 8.35 16.15
C PHE A 248 -2.68 6.93 15.69
N ASN A 249 -2.20 5.94 16.46
CA ASN A 249 -2.35 4.54 16.13
C ASN A 249 -3.81 4.11 15.99
N LYS A 250 -4.67 4.56 16.92
CA LYS A 250 -6.10 4.29 16.86
C LYS A 250 -6.74 4.79 15.57
N HIS A 251 -6.35 5.99 15.11
CA HIS A 251 -6.88 6.56 13.87
C HIS A 251 -6.41 5.79 12.64
N VAL A 252 -5.09 5.60 12.48
CA VAL A 252 -4.55 4.93 11.28
C VAL A 252 -4.97 3.47 11.18
N PHE A 253 -5.10 2.77 12.32
CA PHE A 253 -5.64 1.41 12.35
C PHE A 253 -7.10 1.37 11.90
N LYS A 254 -7.96 2.26 12.43
CA LYS A 254 -9.37 2.37 12.04
C LYS A 254 -9.52 2.70 10.55
N ASN A 255 -8.71 3.63 10.05
CA ASN A 255 -8.71 4.00 8.63
C ASN A 255 -8.43 2.78 7.75
N SER A 256 -7.38 2.01 8.09
CA SER A 256 -6.98 0.82 7.35
C SER A 256 -8.07 -0.26 7.38
N MET A 257 -8.62 -0.57 8.54
CA MET A 257 -9.73 -1.53 8.67
C MET A 257 -10.94 -1.13 7.83
N SER A 258 -11.34 0.15 7.92
CA SER A 258 -12.48 0.69 7.14
C SER A 258 -12.20 0.73 5.65
N PHE A 259 -10.96 1.01 5.24
CA PHE A 259 -10.57 1.06 3.84
C PHE A 259 -10.69 -0.31 3.19
N PHE A 260 -10.12 -1.34 3.80
CA PHE A 260 -10.13 -2.71 3.30
C PHE A 260 -11.43 -3.48 3.60
N GLY A 261 -12.43 -2.85 4.21
CA GLY A 261 -13.73 -3.48 4.51
C GLY A 261 -13.65 -4.61 5.54
N ILE A 262 -12.67 -4.54 6.45
CA ILE A 262 -12.46 -5.56 7.46
C ILE A 262 -13.27 -5.20 8.70
N ASN A 263 -14.27 -6.02 9.00
CA ASN A 263 -15.09 -5.85 10.20
C ASN A 263 -14.32 -6.37 11.42
N THR A 264 -14.12 -5.51 12.40
CA THR A 264 -13.72 -5.97 13.74
C THR A 264 -14.87 -6.79 14.29
N LYS A 265 -14.63 -8.06 14.58
CA LYS A 265 -15.54 -8.77 15.47
C LYS A 265 -15.47 -8.06 16.83
N ASP A 266 -16.59 -7.45 17.24
CA ASP A 266 -16.77 -6.88 18.57
C ASP A 266 -16.46 -7.91 19.67
#